data_8f19ea2abb0afe69c5e99f434a47a3df
#
_entry.id   8f19ea2abb0afe69c5e99f434a47a3df
#
_cell.length_a   1.000
_cell.length_b   1.000
_cell.length_c   1.000
_cell.angle_alpha   90.00
_cell.angle_beta   90.00
_cell.angle_gamma   90.00
#
_symmetry.space_group_name_H-M   'P 1'
#
loop_
_entity.id
_entity.type
_entity.pdbx_description
1 polymer ?
#
loop_
_entity_poly.entity_id
_entity_poly.type
_entity_poly.pdbx_seq_one_letter_code
_entity_poly.pdbx_strand_id
1 'polypeptide(L)'
;MSQKEPIFDVHQLAHTELFTPVLEDSVEFFTKLLGMSIVHTEGDSVYLRAYEDVYKYSLILTKAEEAGMGYSAFRTSSAQALERRVKAIEEAGQAGEWIEDNFGYGRSYRFEDLDGHVLELFWEVEKFGASDGVQSGILNRAQRRPLQGVPVRRIDHVNMLTHPDNVHKNHEFWVDVLGFKLREAVANDDGSYYATWLSVSPLVHEVALMGDELGASGRLHHLAYWYGFPQHLDDLADACMEYGIPLEAGPLKHGVSQAQCMYIIEPGGNRIELFGDSGYLIFDPDWEPVIWGGDQKEQAIIWYGGELPGTYFRYGTPRVKDPVDDLNVYYNPIKTSLKDAGQMYDISEKHEKDMYRVQNFSVDK
;
A
#
# COMPACT_ATOMS: atom_id res chain seq x y z
N MET A 1 9.12 12.32 -35.07
CA MET A 1 8.42 13.07 -34.00
C MET A 1 9.48 13.38 -32.96
N SER A 2 9.63 14.59 -32.45
CA SER A 2 10.56 14.86 -31.37
C SER A 2 10.01 14.14 -30.12
N GLN A 3 10.77 13.22 -29.59
CA GLN A 3 10.42 12.54 -28.34
C GLN A 3 10.29 13.61 -27.25
N LYS A 4 9.13 13.67 -26.58
CA LYS A 4 8.95 14.56 -25.42
C LYS A 4 10.01 14.22 -24.37
N GLU A 5 10.65 15.22 -23.78
CA GLU A 5 11.60 14.99 -22.71
C GLU A 5 10.88 14.32 -21.52
N PRO A 6 11.44 13.26 -20.93
CA PRO A 6 10.80 12.57 -19.80
C PRO A 6 10.65 13.50 -18.60
N ILE A 7 9.53 13.36 -17.88
CA ILE A 7 9.25 14.07 -16.64
C ILE A 7 9.86 13.28 -15.48
N PHE A 8 10.63 13.95 -14.60
CA PHE A 8 11.26 13.38 -13.39
C PHE A 8 10.92 14.18 -12.13
N ASP A 9 9.76 14.81 -12.11
CA ASP A 9 9.36 15.73 -11.06
C ASP A 9 8.84 15.01 -9.81
N VAL A 10 8.08 13.93 -9.96
CA VAL A 10 7.66 13.07 -8.85
C VAL A 10 8.75 12.02 -8.59
N HIS A 11 9.01 11.71 -7.32
CA HIS A 11 10.14 10.89 -6.94
C HIS A 11 9.76 9.56 -6.28
N GLN A 12 8.78 9.55 -5.37
CA GLN A 12 8.36 8.33 -4.69
C GLN A 12 7.01 8.50 -3.98
N LEU A 13 6.32 7.38 -3.73
CA LEU A 13 5.26 7.27 -2.74
C LEU A 13 5.85 7.46 -1.34
N ALA A 14 5.28 8.37 -0.56
CA ALA A 14 5.79 8.71 0.76
C ALA A 14 4.93 8.17 1.91
N HIS A 15 3.63 8.37 1.82
CA HIS A 15 2.67 7.88 2.81
C HIS A 15 1.26 7.80 2.22
N THR A 16 0.40 7.03 2.90
CA THR A 16 -1.02 6.92 2.57
C THR A 16 -1.84 7.06 3.85
N GLU A 17 -2.96 7.75 3.76
CA GLU A 17 -4.00 7.76 4.80
C GLU A 17 -5.03 6.69 4.49
N LEU A 18 -5.33 5.85 5.48
CA LEU A 18 -6.42 4.89 5.46
C LEU A 18 -7.46 5.25 6.51
N PHE A 19 -8.71 5.27 6.10
CA PHE A 19 -9.85 5.37 6.99
C PHE A 19 -10.20 4.00 7.57
N THR A 20 -10.61 3.98 8.84
CA THR A 20 -11.01 2.76 9.53
C THR A 20 -12.13 3.03 10.54
N PRO A 21 -13.19 2.19 10.59
CA PRO A 21 -14.22 2.29 11.62
C PRO A 21 -13.80 1.75 12.99
N VAL A 22 -12.65 1.05 13.08
CA VAL A 22 -12.15 0.37 14.28
C VAL A 22 -10.68 0.72 14.52
N LEU A 23 -10.41 2.00 14.81
CA LEU A 23 -9.06 2.57 14.86
C LEU A 23 -8.11 1.80 15.78
N GLU A 24 -8.55 1.45 16.98
CA GLU A 24 -7.72 0.75 17.95
C GLU A 24 -7.29 -0.63 17.46
N ASP A 25 -8.22 -1.38 16.85
CA ASP A 25 -7.96 -2.72 16.31
C ASP A 25 -7.02 -2.65 15.09
N SER A 26 -7.23 -1.65 14.21
CA SER A 26 -6.35 -1.41 13.06
C SER A 26 -4.94 -1.02 13.52
N VAL A 27 -4.80 -0.15 14.53
CA VAL A 27 -3.50 0.21 15.11
C VAL A 27 -2.81 -1.02 15.69
N GLU A 28 -3.54 -1.87 16.40
CA GLU A 28 -2.99 -3.11 16.96
C GLU A 28 -2.50 -4.06 15.87
N PHE A 29 -3.26 -4.24 14.80
CA PHE A 29 -2.86 -5.02 13.64
C PHE A 29 -1.52 -4.54 13.05
N PHE A 30 -1.39 -3.25 12.74
CA PHE A 30 -0.16 -2.72 12.15
C PHE A 30 1.03 -2.74 13.12
N THR A 31 0.80 -2.53 14.41
CA THR A 31 1.91 -2.50 15.40
C THR A 31 2.32 -3.89 15.85
N LYS A 32 1.38 -4.79 16.14
CA LYS A 32 1.69 -6.10 16.72
C LYS A 32 1.96 -7.17 15.68
N LEU A 33 1.20 -7.21 14.59
CA LEU A 33 1.42 -8.19 13.54
C LEU A 33 2.52 -7.73 12.56
N LEU A 34 2.43 -6.50 12.06
CA LEU A 34 3.35 -5.97 11.06
C LEU A 34 4.52 -5.17 11.66
N GLY A 35 4.64 -5.11 12.99
CA GLY A 35 5.78 -4.52 13.69
C GLY A 35 6.02 -3.04 13.41
N MET A 36 5.01 -2.29 13.01
CA MET A 36 5.11 -0.84 12.79
C MET A 36 5.17 -0.08 14.11
N SER A 37 5.75 1.11 14.09
CA SER A 37 5.88 1.98 15.26
C SER A 37 4.97 3.19 15.15
N ILE A 38 4.23 3.51 16.22
CA ILE A 38 3.49 4.77 16.33
C ILE A 38 4.49 5.90 16.55
N VAL A 39 4.38 6.98 15.79
CA VAL A 39 5.25 8.16 15.89
C VAL A 39 4.51 9.42 16.31
N HIS A 40 3.18 9.45 16.10
CA HIS A 40 2.34 10.58 16.48
C HIS A 40 0.87 10.16 16.58
N THR A 41 0.11 10.91 17.35
CA THR A 41 -1.35 10.81 17.42
C THR A 41 -1.93 12.21 17.51
N GLU A 42 -2.91 12.51 16.66
CA GLU A 42 -3.57 13.80 16.62
C GLU A 42 -5.05 13.63 16.31
N GLY A 43 -5.92 14.09 17.21
CA GLY A 43 -7.36 13.90 17.06
C GLY A 43 -7.74 12.42 16.91
N ASP A 44 -8.42 12.11 15.84
CA ASP A 44 -8.85 10.75 15.47
C ASP A 44 -7.83 10.03 14.55
N SER A 45 -6.60 10.53 14.44
CA SER A 45 -5.57 9.99 13.54
C SER A 45 -4.35 9.48 14.31
N VAL A 46 -3.81 8.34 13.87
CA VAL A 46 -2.58 7.72 14.37
C VAL A 46 -1.59 7.55 13.22
N TYR A 47 -0.37 8.04 13.42
CA TYR A 47 0.70 8.05 12.42
C TYR A 47 1.68 6.91 12.72
N LEU A 48 1.88 6.03 11.76
CA LEU A 48 2.71 4.85 11.88
C LEU A 48 3.83 4.84 10.84
N ARG A 49 4.90 4.14 11.17
CA ARG A 49 6.02 3.92 10.27
C ARG A 49 6.52 2.49 10.28
N ALA A 50 6.97 2.01 9.13
CA ALA A 50 7.78 0.81 9.00
C ALA A 50 9.24 1.11 9.42
N TYR A 51 10.01 0.11 9.83
CA TYR A 51 11.28 0.38 10.51
C TYR A 51 12.41 0.91 9.61
N GLU A 52 12.30 0.81 8.30
CA GLU A 52 13.25 1.40 7.33
C GLU A 52 12.67 2.60 6.57
N ASP A 53 11.45 3.04 6.85
CA ASP A 53 10.95 4.29 6.28
C ASP A 53 11.90 5.45 6.63
N VAL A 54 12.25 6.23 5.61
CA VAL A 54 13.16 7.36 5.78
C VAL A 54 12.48 8.57 6.41
N TYR A 55 11.16 8.73 6.11
CA TYR A 55 10.34 9.81 6.63
C TYR A 55 9.75 9.46 7.99
N LYS A 56 9.17 10.42 8.67
CA LYS A 56 8.59 10.23 10.01
C LYS A 56 7.57 9.11 10.04
N TYR A 57 6.75 8.97 8.99
CA TYR A 57 5.70 7.96 8.87
C TYR A 57 5.44 7.62 7.40
N SER A 58 4.77 6.52 7.18
CA SER A 58 4.29 6.08 5.87
C SER A 58 2.80 5.70 5.87
N LEU A 59 2.17 5.63 7.05
CA LEU A 59 0.76 5.32 7.21
C LEU A 59 0.12 6.31 8.19
N ILE A 60 -1.06 6.79 7.82
CA ILE A 60 -1.97 7.46 8.73
C ILE A 60 -3.23 6.60 8.83
N LEU A 61 -3.64 6.25 10.04
CA LEU A 61 -4.92 5.61 10.29
C LEU A 61 -5.84 6.65 10.91
N THR A 62 -6.94 6.96 10.24
CA THR A 62 -7.92 7.96 10.70
C THR A 62 -9.26 7.28 10.91
N LYS A 63 -9.86 7.51 12.08
CA LYS A 63 -11.18 7.00 12.40
C LYS A 63 -12.23 7.61 11.48
N ALA A 64 -13.05 6.76 10.86
CA ALA A 64 -14.16 7.15 9.98
C ALA A 64 -15.33 6.16 10.11
N GLU A 65 -16.43 6.42 9.44
CA GLU A 65 -17.60 5.52 9.47
C GLU A 65 -17.36 4.23 8.68
N GLU A 66 -16.51 4.28 7.64
CA GLU A 66 -16.17 3.15 6.78
C GLU A 66 -14.69 3.17 6.38
N ALA A 67 -14.18 2.01 5.94
CA ALA A 67 -12.83 1.87 5.43
C ALA A 67 -12.67 2.52 4.04
N GLY A 68 -11.47 2.99 3.75
CA GLY A 68 -11.14 3.63 2.48
C GLY A 68 -9.76 4.25 2.48
N MET A 69 -9.39 4.84 1.36
CA MET A 69 -8.21 5.67 1.25
C MET A 69 -8.59 7.14 1.43
N GLY A 70 -7.99 7.80 2.40
CA GLY A 70 -8.10 9.25 2.55
C GLY A 70 -7.34 9.96 1.43
N TYR A 71 -6.05 9.70 1.33
CA TYR A 71 -5.20 10.15 0.22
C TYR A 71 -3.89 9.36 0.16
N SER A 72 -3.22 9.42 -1.00
CA SER A 72 -1.84 8.97 -1.16
C SER A 72 -0.93 10.14 -1.54
N ALA A 73 0.18 10.29 -0.81
CA ALA A 73 1.09 11.41 -0.93
C ALA A 73 2.41 11.03 -1.59
N PHE A 74 2.81 11.83 -2.58
CA PHE A 74 4.02 11.61 -3.35
C PHE A 74 4.98 12.78 -3.17
N ARG A 75 6.23 12.45 -2.89
CA ARG A 75 7.28 13.45 -2.81
C ARG A 75 7.80 13.82 -4.19
N THR A 76 7.95 15.12 -4.45
CA THR A 76 8.59 15.62 -5.66
C THR A 76 10.12 15.68 -5.52
N SER A 77 10.83 15.87 -6.62
CA SER A 77 12.30 15.92 -6.65
C SER A 77 12.89 17.27 -6.21
N SER A 78 12.06 18.33 -6.16
CA SER A 78 12.42 19.66 -5.70
C SER A 78 11.18 20.54 -5.49
N ALA A 79 11.34 21.70 -4.84
CA ALA A 79 10.27 22.69 -4.73
C ALA A 79 9.79 23.17 -6.12
N GLN A 80 10.72 23.36 -7.06
CA GLN A 80 10.39 23.77 -8.43
C GLN A 80 9.66 22.67 -9.20
N ALA A 81 9.97 21.39 -8.90
CA ALA A 81 9.24 20.25 -9.48
C ALA A 81 7.79 20.22 -8.98
N LEU A 82 7.55 20.50 -7.70
CA LEU A 82 6.21 20.64 -7.15
C LEU A 82 5.40 21.71 -7.90
N GLU A 83 5.96 22.92 -8.05
CA GLU A 83 5.28 24.00 -8.76
C GLU A 83 4.98 23.64 -10.22
N ARG A 84 5.90 22.96 -10.91
CA ARG A 84 5.65 22.50 -12.31
C ARG A 84 4.52 21.48 -12.38
N ARG A 85 4.44 20.55 -11.41
CA ARG A 85 3.39 19.52 -11.41
C ARG A 85 2.04 20.12 -11.05
N VAL A 86 1.97 21.02 -10.07
CA VAL A 86 0.74 21.76 -9.75
C VAL A 86 0.22 22.47 -10.98
N LYS A 87 1.09 23.24 -11.67
CA LYS A 87 0.69 23.92 -12.89
C LYS A 87 0.18 22.94 -13.97
N ALA A 88 0.83 21.81 -14.16
CA ALA A 88 0.40 20.80 -15.13
C ALA A 88 -0.95 20.17 -14.77
N ILE A 89 -1.21 19.93 -13.48
CA ILE A 89 -2.49 19.43 -12.96
C ILE A 89 -3.61 20.42 -13.24
N GLU A 90 -3.39 21.71 -12.94
CA GLU A 90 -4.35 22.77 -13.21
C GLU A 90 -4.60 22.97 -14.72
N GLU A 91 -3.55 22.91 -15.56
CA GLU A 91 -3.65 22.98 -17.02
C GLU A 91 -4.39 21.77 -17.61
N ALA A 92 -4.34 20.61 -16.95
CA ALA A 92 -5.12 19.42 -17.30
C ALA A 92 -6.59 19.51 -16.86
N GLY A 93 -6.97 20.58 -16.16
CA GLY A 93 -8.35 20.84 -15.72
C GLY A 93 -8.70 20.23 -14.37
N GLN A 94 -7.74 19.71 -13.62
CA GLN A 94 -7.95 19.23 -12.27
C GLN A 94 -7.77 20.37 -11.26
N ALA A 95 -8.80 20.58 -10.44
CA ALA A 95 -8.74 21.54 -9.35
C ALA A 95 -8.11 20.87 -8.11
N GLY A 96 -7.37 21.65 -7.35
CA GLY A 96 -6.81 21.21 -6.06
C GLY A 96 -6.66 22.37 -5.11
N GLU A 97 -6.12 22.09 -3.95
CA GLU A 97 -5.88 23.08 -2.91
C GLU A 97 -4.50 22.93 -2.27
N TRP A 98 -3.93 24.06 -1.83
CA TRP A 98 -2.72 24.07 -1.03
C TRP A 98 -3.04 23.82 0.43
N ILE A 99 -2.36 22.85 1.03
CA ILE A 99 -2.41 22.55 2.46
C ILE A 99 -1.10 23.09 3.07
N GLU A 100 -1.22 24.03 4.01
CA GLU A 100 -0.06 24.74 4.57
C GLU A 100 0.43 24.11 5.88
N ASP A 101 -0.43 23.46 6.64
CA ASP A 101 -0.11 22.88 7.95
C ASP A 101 -0.20 21.36 7.93
N ASN A 102 0.97 20.73 7.80
CA ASN A 102 1.10 19.28 7.70
C ASN A 102 2.06 18.75 8.78
N PHE A 103 1.72 17.66 9.42
CA PHE A 103 2.64 17.01 10.35
C PHE A 103 3.79 16.32 9.61
N GLY A 104 5.01 16.76 9.85
CA GLY A 104 6.24 16.11 9.36
C GLY A 104 6.62 16.40 7.92
N TYR A 105 5.90 17.25 7.20
CA TYR A 105 6.30 17.74 5.86
C TYR A 105 5.77 19.17 5.65
N GLY A 106 6.30 19.83 4.64
CA GLY A 106 5.94 21.21 4.31
C GLY A 106 4.61 21.31 3.58
N ARG A 107 4.36 22.46 2.98
CA ARG A 107 3.13 22.66 2.20
C ARG A 107 3.01 21.63 1.08
N SER A 108 1.79 21.23 0.81
CA SER A 108 1.44 20.27 -0.21
C SER A 108 0.29 20.75 -1.08
N TYR A 109 0.12 20.12 -2.24
CA TYR A 109 -1.02 20.35 -3.12
C TYR A 109 -1.85 19.07 -3.21
N ARG A 110 -3.10 19.16 -2.76
CA ARG A 110 -4.06 18.05 -2.74
C ARG A 110 -5.05 18.21 -3.88
N PHE A 111 -5.27 17.15 -4.63
CA PHE A 111 -6.14 17.11 -5.81
C PHE A 111 -6.69 15.70 -6.02
N GLU A 112 -7.63 15.54 -6.93
CA GLU A 112 -8.14 14.23 -7.34
C GLU A 112 -7.59 13.85 -8.71
N ASP A 113 -7.34 12.54 -8.93
CA ASP A 113 -7.13 12.04 -10.29
C ASP A 113 -8.46 11.97 -11.08
N LEU A 114 -8.43 11.45 -12.31
CA LEU A 114 -9.62 11.45 -13.17
C LEU A 114 -10.70 10.46 -12.72
N ASP A 115 -10.44 9.66 -11.71
CA ASP A 115 -11.39 8.68 -11.16
C ASP A 115 -11.80 8.99 -9.69
N GLY A 116 -11.31 10.10 -9.14
CA GLY A 116 -11.68 10.58 -7.81
C GLY A 116 -10.80 10.06 -6.67
N HIS A 117 -9.64 9.48 -6.99
CA HIS A 117 -8.66 9.17 -5.94
C HIS A 117 -7.98 10.46 -5.47
N VAL A 118 -7.99 10.70 -4.16
CA VAL A 118 -7.34 11.88 -3.57
C VAL A 118 -5.84 11.65 -3.51
N LEU A 119 -5.10 12.58 -4.09
CA LEU A 119 -3.64 12.55 -4.19
C LEU A 119 -3.04 13.82 -3.61
N GLU A 120 -1.80 13.73 -3.17
CA GLU A 120 -1.07 14.86 -2.63
C GLU A 120 0.36 14.90 -3.14
N LEU A 121 0.83 16.09 -3.55
CA LEU A 121 2.23 16.32 -3.92
C LEU A 121 2.87 17.28 -2.92
N PHE A 122 4.10 17.00 -2.49
CA PHE A 122 4.88 17.84 -1.60
C PHE A 122 6.39 17.73 -1.88
N TRP A 123 7.19 18.68 -1.33
CA TRP A 123 8.64 18.62 -1.43
C TRP A 123 9.33 18.51 -0.08
N GLU A 124 9.08 19.46 0.82
CA GLU A 124 9.74 19.50 2.11
C GLU A 124 9.25 18.39 3.02
N VAL A 125 10.17 17.67 3.67
CA VAL A 125 9.81 16.55 4.55
C VAL A 125 10.83 16.40 5.66
N GLU A 126 10.35 16.10 6.84
CA GLU A 126 11.17 15.71 7.97
C GLU A 126 11.57 14.23 7.88
N LYS A 127 12.86 13.98 7.96
CA LYS A 127 13.37 12.61 8.07
C LYS A 127 13.21 12.11 9.50
N PHE A 128 12.98 10.82 9.63
CA PHE A 128 12.89 10.18 10.94
C PHE A 128 14.23 10.25 11.66
N GLY A 129 14.20 10.73 12.92
CA GLY A 129 15.32 10.73 13.85
C GLY A 129 15.03 9.77 15.00
N ALA A 130 15.70 8.62 15.02
CA ALA A 130 15.51 7.63 16.09
C ALA A 130 16.00 8.16 17.44
N SER A 131 15.18 8.02 18.49
CA SER A 131 15.61 8.23 19.87
C SER A 131 16.57 7.10 20.34
N ASP A 132 17.30 7.32 21.43
CA ASP A 132 18.32 6.40 21.95
C ASP A 132 17.83 4.95 22.10
N GLY A 133 16.57 4.74 22.47
CA GLY A 133 16.00 3.40 22.67
C GLY A 133 15.77 2.60 21.38
N VAL A 134 15.66 3.27 20.23
CA VAL A 134 15.32 2.64 18.95
C VAL A 134 16.38 2.87 17.86
N GLN A 135 17.52 3.48 18.18
CA GLN A 135 18.62 3.64 17.23
C GLN A 135 19.15 2.30 16.73
N SER A 136 19.43 2.23 15.43
CA SER A 136 20.10 1.10 14.81
C SER A 136 21.61 1.16 15.02
N GLY A 137 22.24 -0.01 15.20
CA GLY A 137 23.70 -0.13 15.12
C GLY A 137 24.24 -0.05 13.68
N ILE A 138 23.37 -0.06 12.67
CA ILE A 138 23.73 0.12 11.25
C ILE A 138 23.39 1.56 10.88
N LEU A 139 24.39 2.33 10.42
CA LEU A 139 24.28 3.79 10.21
C LEU A 139 23.26 4.20 9.14
N ASN A 140 23.04 3.36 8.14
CA ASN A 140 22.11 3.60 7.04
C ASN A 140 20.72 3.00 7.26
N ARG A 141 20.39 2.57 8.48
CA ARG A 141 19.06 2.08 8.87
C ARG A 141 18.40 3.10 9.78
N ALA A 142 17.17 3.51 9.44
CA ALA A 142 16.46 4.57 10.16
C ALA A 142 16.20 4.24 11.64
N GLN A 143 15.87 2.98 11.95
CA GLN A 143 15.74 2.51 13.34
C GLN A 143 16.13 1.03 13.49
N ARG A 144 16.28 0.58 14.73
CA ARG A 144 16.43 -0.84 15.04
C ARG A 144 15.18 -1.62 14.58
N ARG A 145 15.42 -2.83 14.01
CA ARG A 145 14.31 -3.75 13.68
C ARG A 145 13.51 -4.06 14.95
N PRO A 146 12.18 -3.90 14.94
CA PRO A 146 11.32 -4.31 16.05
C PRO A 146 11.42 -5.82 16.32
N LEU A 147 11.14 -6.22 17.55
CA LEU A 147 11.13 -7.64 17.95
C LEU A 147 9.72 -8.23 17.89
N GLN A 148 8.71 -7.41 17.66
CA GLN A 148 7.31 -7.82 17.67
C GLN A 148 6.80 -8.08 16.26
N GLY A 149 5.99 -9.14 16.09
CA GLY A 149 5.38 -9.52 14.83
C GLY A 149 6.40 -9.87 13.73
N VAL A 150 5.98 -9.73 12.49
CA VAL A 150 6.84 -9.83 11.31
C VAL A 150 7.03 -8.40 10.75
N PRO A 151 8.10 -7.69 11.15
CA PRO A 151 8.22 -6.26 10.86
C PRO A 151 8.40 -5.95 9.38
N VAL A 152 7.49 -5.13 8.84
CA VAL A 152 7.61 -4.58 7.48
C VAL A 152 8.70 -3.51 7.43
N ARG A 153 9.41 -3.43 6.28
CA ARG A 153 10.58 -2.55 6.14
C ARG A 153 10.21 -1.15 5.68
N ARG A 154 9.36 -1.02 4.65
CA ARG A 154 8.92 0.28 4.10
C ARG A 154 7.59 0.16 3.38
N ILE A 155 6.95 1.30 3.16
CA ILE A 155 5.85 1.40 2.19
C ILE A 155 6.37 1.04 0.78
N ASP A 156 5.55 0.39 -0.03
CA ASP A 156 5.95 -0.03 -1.38
C ASP A 156 5.12 0.62 -2.46
N HIS A 157 3.84 0.30 -2.54
CA HIS A 157 2.96 0.81 -3.58
C HIS A 157 1.51 0.89 -3.10
N VAL A 158 0.68 1.56 -3.89
CA VAL A 158 -0.77 1.60 -3.75
C VAL A 158 -1.43 1.12 -5.04
N ASN A 159 -2.43 0.25 -4.92
CA ASN A 159 -3.27 -0.16 -6.04
C ASN A 159 -4.66 0.45 -5.88
N MET A 160 -5.11 1.16 -6.90
CA MET A 160 -6.37 1.89 -6.94
C MET A 160 -7.31 1.27 -7.96
N LEU A 161 -8.56 1.02 -7.54
CA LEU A 161 -9.64 0.57 -8.42
C LEU A 161 -10.22 1.77 -9.14
N THR A 162 -10.19 1.70 -10.46
CA THR A 162 -10.62 2.76 -11.37
C THR A 162 -11.84 2.25 -12.16
N HIS A 163 -12.83 3.11 -12.40
CA HIS A 163 -13.96 2.73 -13.27
C HIS A 163 -13.42 2.18 -14.61
N PRO A 164 -13.90 1.05 -15.12
CA PRO A 164 -13.32 0.39 -16.30
C PRO A 164 -13.17 1.31 -17.52
N ASP A 165 -14.15 2.20 -17.74
CA ASP A 165 -14.10 3.15 -18.84
C ASP A 165 -13.06 4.28 -18.66
N ASN A 166 -12.55 4.44 -17.43
CA ASN A 166 -11.59 5.50 -17.07
C ASN A 166 -10.15 5.02 -16.97
N VAL A 167 -9.89 3.70 -16.92
CA VAL A 167 -8.52 3.16 -16.72
C VAL A 167 -7.52 3.79 -17.69
N HIS A 168 -7.87 3.83 -18.98
CA HIS A 168 -6.99 4.37 -20.01
C HIS A 168 -6.74 5.88 -19.86
N LYS A 169 -7.79 6.66 -19.63
CA LYS A 169 -7.67 8.12 -19.44
C LYS A 169 -6.91 8.46 -18.16
N ASN A 170 -7.20 7.73 -17.08
CA ASN A 170 -6.51 7.95 -15.81
C ASN A 170 -5.03 7.57 -15.92
N HIS A 171 -4.72 6.46 -16.63
CA HIS A 171 -3.35 6.11 -16.99
C HIS A 171 -2.62 7.24 -17.72
N GLU A 172 -3.25 7.83 -18.77
CA GLU A 172 -2.66 8.95 -19.51
C GLU A 172 -2.41 10.18 -18.61
N PHE A 173 -3.33 10.48 -17.68
CA PHE A 173 -3.15 11.54 -16.70
C PHE A 173 -1.91 11.27 -15.81
N TRP A 174 -1.77 10.08 -15.29
CA TRP A 174 -0.61 9.70 -14.47
C TRP A 174 0.72 9.78 -15.25
N VAL A 175 0.71 9.40 -16.51
CA VAL A 175 1.92 9.44 -17.36
C VAL A 175 2.23 10.87 -17.85
N ASP A 176 1.27 11.54 -18.49
CA ASP A 176 1.50 12.80 -19.16
C ASP A 176 1.51 14.02 -18.23
N VAL A 177 0.74 13.98 -17.14
CA VAL A 177 0.61 15.10 -16.21
C VAL A 177 1.50 14.91 -14.98
N LEU A 178 1.48 13.73 -14.36
CA LEU A 178 2.28 13.48 -13.15
C LEU A 178 3.70 12.99 -13.45
N GLY A 179 3.95 12.43 -14.64
CA GLY A 179 5.28 12.00 -15.07
C GLY A 179 5.65 10.58 -14.65
N PHE A 180 4.66 9.76 -14.31
CA PHE A 180 4.88 8.33 -14.09
C PHE A 180 5.21 7.63 -15.41
N LYS A 181 5.85 6.48 -15.33
CA LYS A 181 6.22 5.67 -16.48
C LYS A 181 5.46 4.36 -16.45
N LEU A 182 4.82 4.00 -17.56
CA LEU A 182 4.25 2.67 -17.71
C LEU A 182 5.36 1.63 -17.70
N ARG A 183 5.22 0.62 -16.84
CA ARG A 183 6.17 -0.50 -16.76
C ARG A 183 5.58 -1.80 -17.25
N GLU A 184 4.37 -2.08 -16.83
CA GLU A 184 3.61 -3.25 -17.27
C GLU A 184 2.13 -2.89 -17.40
N ALA A 185 1.41 -3.62 -18.24
CA ALA A 185 -0.05 -3.50 -18.37
C ALA A 185 -0.69 -4.85 -18.73
N VAL A 186 -1.92 -5.05 -18.30
CA VAL A 186 -2.82 -6.08 -18.83
C VAL A 186 -3.74 -5.42 -19.84
N ALA A 187 -3.65 -5.85 -21.10
CA ALA A 187 -4.45 -5.30 -22.19
C ALA A 187 -5.68 -6.17 -22.48
N ASN A 188 -6.81 -5.52 -22.74
CA ASN A 188 -8.01 -6.14 -23.29
C ASN A 188 -7.82 -6.46 -24.77
N ASP A 189 -8.73 -7.26 -25.33
CA ASP A 189 -8.64 -7.70 -26.73
C ASP A 189 -8.87 -6.54 -27.74
N ASP A 190 -9.48 -5.46 -27.29
CA ASP A 190 -9.65 -4.21 -28.05
C ASP A 190 -8.45 -3.25 -27.94
N GLY A 191 -7.42 -3.62 -27.16
CA GLY A 191 -6.22 -2.83 -26.93
C GLY A 191 -6.34 -1.80 -25.80
N SER A 192 -7.48 -1.67 -25.14
CA SER A 192 -7.60 -0.90 -23.90
C SER A 192 -6.90 -1.61 -22.74
N TYR A 193 -6.61 -0.89 -21.65
CA TYR A 193 -5.98 -1.50 -20.47
C TYR A 193 -7.03 -1.89 -19.44
N TYR A 194 -6.92 -3.13 -18.94
CA TYR A 194 -7.61 -3.59 -17.73
C TYR A 194 -6.87 -3.13 -16.47
N ALA A 195 -5.53 -3.21 -16.49
CA ALA A 195 -4.70 -2.75 -15.39
C ALA A 195 -3.35 -2.23 -15.89
N THR A 196 -2.77 -1.27 -15.16
CA THR A 196 -1.46 -0.67 -15.46
C THR A 196 -0.63 -0.54 -14.19
N TRP A 197 0.68 -0.78 -14.31
CA TRP A 197 1.68 -0.63 -13.25
C TRP A 197 2.63 0.49 -13.62
N LEU A 198 2.66 1.52 -12.77
CA LEU A 198 3.29 2.81 -13.03
C LEU A 198 4.36 3.11 -11.98
N SER A 199 5.51 3.63 -12.40
CA SER A 199 6.56 4.01 -11.47
C SER A 199 7.24 5.33 -11.82
N VAL A 200 7.86 5.93 -10.81
CA VAL A 200 8.76 7.09 -10.91
C VAL A 200 10.19 6.75 -10.47
N SER A 201 10.39 5.58 -9.89
CA SER A 201 11.68 5.06 -9.41
C SER A 201 12.09 3.81 -10.20
N PRO A 202 13.19 3.13 -9.84
CA PRO A 202 13.54 1.82 -10.40
C PRO A 202 12.59 0.68 -10.06
N LEU A 203 11.61 0.86 -9.19
CA LEU A 203 10.58 -0.14 -8.93
C LEU A 203 9.73 -0.39 -10.18
N VAL A 204 9.14 -1.57 -10.29
CA VAL A 204 8.15 -1.82 -11.35
C VAL A 204 6.93 -0.92 -11.16
N HIS A 205 6.52 -0.69 -9.92
CA HIS A 205 5.44 0.26 -9.64
C HIS A 205 5.50 0.83 -8.22
N GLU A 206 5.11 2.07 -8.09
CA GLU A 206 4.60 2.71 -6.88
C GLU A 206 3.08 2.84 -6.92
N VAL A 207 2.51 2.75 -8.11
CA VAL A 207 1.06 2.85 -8.34
C VAL A 207 0.61 1.78 -9.32
N ALA A 208 -0.50 1.13 -9.00
CA ALA A 208 -1.26 0.35 -9.96
C ALA A 208 -2.68 0.92 -10.10
N LEU A 209 -3.18 0.94 -11.33
CA LEU A 209 -4.58 1.26 -11.63
C LEU A 209 -5.22 0.01 -12.21
N MET A 210 -6.30 -0.48 -11.60
CA MET A 210 -6.99 -1.67 -12.05
C MET A 210 -8.47 -1.39 -12.26
N GLY A 211 -9.05 -1.93 -13.33
CA GLY A 211 -10.48 -1.80 -13.61
C GLY A 211 -11.33 -2.42 -12.49
N ASP A 212 -12.24 -1.63 -11.93
CA ASP A 212 -13.17 -2.09 -10.90
C ASP A 212 -14.28 -2.96 -11.52
N GLU A 213 -14.33 -4.24 -11.19
CA GLU A 213 -15.35 -5.15 -11.73
C GLU A 213 -16.78 -4.81 -11.28
N LEU A 214 -16.95 -4.00 -10.25
CA LEU A 214 -18.26 -3.49 -9.83
C LEU A 214 -18.63 -2.17 -10.50
N GLY A 215 -17.74 -1.60 -11.36
CA GLY A 215 -17.98 -0.36 -12.09
C GLY A 215 -18.04 0.88 -11.18
N ALA A 216 -17.38 0.83 -10.03
CA ALA A 216 -17.27 1.98 -9.14
C ALA A 216 -16.00 2.78 -9.44
N SER A 217 -15.94 3.99 -8.89
CA SER A 217 -14.80 4.91 -8.99
C SER A 217 -14.18 5.18 -7.62
N GLY A 218 -12.90 5.57 -7.60
CA GLY A 218 -12.24 6.13 -6.41
C GLY A 218 -12.03 5.15 -5.26
N ARG A 219 -12.00 3.84 -5.52
CA ARG A 219 -11.81 2.83 -4.47
C ARG A 219 -10.36 2.39 -4.34
N LEU A 220 -9.95 2.07 -3.13
CA LEU A 220 -8.68 1.41 -2.86
C LEU A 220 -8.81 -0.11 -3.11
N HIS A 221 -7.89 -0.70 -3.88
CA HIS A 221 -7.71 -2.14 -3.92
C HIS A 221 -6.84 -2.61 -2.75
N HIS A 222 -5.62 -2.10 -2.63
CA HIS A 222 -4.71 -2.38 -1.52
C HIS A 222 -3.63 -1.31 -1.33
N LEU A 223 -3.10 -1.28 -0.12
CA LEU A 223 -1.83 -0.64 0.21
C LEU A 223 -0.78 -1.72 0.47
N ALA A 224 0.42 -1.58 -0.10
CA ALA A 224 1.47 -2.58 0.01
C ALA A 224 2.64 -2.15 0.88
N TYR A 225 3.15 -3.11 1.65
CA TYR A 225 4.38 -2.99 2.44
C TYR A 225 5.41 -4.04 2.03
N TRP A 226 6.67 -3.63 1.97
CA TRP A 226 7.78 -4.46 1.51
C TRP A 226 8.56 -5.09 2.67
N TYR A 227 8.84 -6.40 2.54
CA TYR A 227 9.69 -7.16 3.45
C TYR A 227 11.14 -7.28 2.98
N GLY A 228 11.37 -7.43 1.68
CA GLY A 228 12.67 -7.65 1.08
C GLY A 228 13.18 -9.08 1.09
N PHE A 229 12.45 -10.00 1.72
CA PHE A 229 12.75 -11.43 1.75
C PHE A 229 11.46 -12.24 1.73
N PRO A 230 11.30 -13.17 0.77
CA PRO A 230 10.09 -14.01 0.67
C PRO A 230 9.78 -14.83 1.92
N GLN A 231 10.80 -15.25 2.67
CA GLN A 231 10.61 -16.03 3.91
C GLN A 231 9.70 -15.31 4.93
N HIS A 232 9.68 -13.98 4.97
CA HIS A 232 8.81 -13.24 5.85
C HIS A 232 7.32 -13.41 5.50
N LEU A 233 6.98 -13.80 4.26
CA LEU A 233 5.60 -14.12 3.90
C LEU A 233 5.15 -15.43 4.58
N ASP A 234 6.04 -16.44 4.63
CA ASP A 234 5.75 -17.69 5.31
C ASP A 234 5.63 -17.46 6.83
N ASP A 235 6.56 -16.69 7.43
CA ASP A 235 6.53 -16.32 8.85
C ASP A 235 5.21 -15.58 9.20
N LEU A 236 4.76 -14.68 8.31
CA LEU A 236 3.51 -13.97 8.50
C LEU A 236 2.29 -14.86 8.29
N ALA A 237 2.32 -15.75 7.30
CA ALA A 237 1.23 -16.70 7.06
C ALA A 237 1.04 -17.62 8.28
N ASP A 238 2.12 -18.14 8.88
CA ASP A 238 2.08 -18.90 10.12
C ASP A 238 1.44 -18.09 11.25
N ALA A 239 1.90 -16.84 11.47
CA ALA A 239 1.32 -15.97 12.48
C ALA A 239 -0.17 -15.71 12.21
N CYS A 240 -0.57 -15.44 10.98
CA CYS A 240 -1.97 -15.27 10.63
C CYS A 240 -2.81 -16.50 10.96
N MET A 241 -2.32 -17.70 10.67
CA MET A 241 -3.03 -18.96 10.99
C MET A 241 -3.13 -19.19 12.51
N GLU A 242 -2.07 -18.94 13.27
CA GLU A 242 -2.07 -19.09 14.73
C GLU A 242 -3.01 -18.09 15.42
N TYR A 243 -3.09 -16.88 14.91
CA TYR A 243 -3.95 -15.82 15.45
C TYR A 243 -5.32 -15.75 14.77
N GLY A 244 -5.62 -16.66 13.84
CA GLY A 244 -6.91 -16.75 13.18
C GLY A 244 -7.20 -15.59 12.20
N ILE A 245 -6.17 -14.92 11.67
CA ILE A 245 -6.29 -13.87 10.67
C ILE A 245 -6.48 -14.53 9.29
N PRO A 246 -7.59 -14.30 8.60
CA PRO A 246 -7.80 -14.92 7.30
C PRO A 246 -6.79 -14.42 6.26
N LEU A 247 -6.17 -15.35 5.55
CA LEU A 247 -5.42 -15.05 4.34
C LEU A 247 -6.41 -14.93 3.18
N GLU A 248 -6.46 -13.79 2.51
CA GLU A 248 -7.27 -13.66 1.29
C GLU A 248 -6.63 -14.43 0.14
N ALA A 249 -5.31 -14.24 -0.05
CA ALA A 249 -4.55 -14.96 -1.06
C ALA A 249 -3.06 -15.01 -0.73
N GLY A 250 -2.40 -16.04 -1.21
CA GLY A 250 -0.95 -16.20 -1.08
C GLY A 250 -0.51 -16.98 0.18
N PRO A 251 0.82 -17.15 0.39
CA PRO A 251 1.91 -16.66 -0.46
C PRO A 251 1.84 -17.13 -1.92
N LEU A 252 2.00 -16.20 -2.84
CA LEU A 252 1.93 -16.46 -4.29
C LEU A 252 2.99 -15.62 -5.03
N LYS A 253 3.16 -15.89 -6.33
CA LYS A 253 3.99 -15.08 -7.22
C LYS A 253 3.19 -14.54 -8.37
N HIS A 254 3.26 -13.22 -8.59
CA HIS A 254 2.76 -12.58 -9.78
C HIS A 254 3.71 -12.78 -10.98
N GLY A 255 3.17 -12.78 -12.20
CA GLY A 255 3.96 -12.54 -13.41
C GLY A 255 4.40 -11.08 -13.48
N VAL A 256 3.46 -10.16 -13.27
CA VAL A 256 3.75 -8.73 -13.08
C VAL A 256 4.75 -8.55 -11.94
N SER A 257 5.73 -7.68 -12.16
CA SER A 257 6.86 -7.43 -11.24
C SER A 257 7.69 -8.65 -10.84
N GLN A 258 7.23 -9.87 -11.11
CA GLN A 258 7.81 -11.15 -10.67
C GLN A 258 7.91 -11.30 -9.15
N ALA A 259 7.20 -10.49 -8.39
CA ALA A 259 7.30 -10.47 -6.94
C ALA A 259 6.45 -11.55 -6.27
N GLN A 260 6.95 -12.00 -5.13
CA GLN A 260 6.17 -12.83 -4.21
C GLN A 260 5.40 -11.93 -3.24
N CYS A 261 4.14 -12.27 -3.02
CA CYS A 261 3.25 -11.49 -2.16
C CYS A 261 2.19 -12.34 -1.48
N MET A 262 1.46 -11.72 -0.55
CA MET A 262 0.23 -12.24 0.02
C MET A 262 -0.70 -11.08 0.38
N TYR A 263 -1.99 -11.38 0.47
CA TYR A 263 -3.05 -10.42 0.76
C TYR A 263 -3.80 -10.79 2.03
N ILE A 264 -3.95 -9.82 2.91
CA ILE A 264 -4.76 -9.92 4.14
C ILE A 264 -5.63 -8.68 4.26
N ILE A 265 -6.75 -8.82 4.98
CA ILE A 265 -7.63 -7.68 5.25
C ILE A 265 -7.38 -7.23 6.69
N GLU A 266 -7.03 -5.96 6.88
CA GLU A 266 -6.88 -5.39 8.21
C GLU A 266 -8.26 -5.23 8.90
N PRO A 267 -8.34 -5.08 10.21
CA PRO A 267 -9.61 -5.08 10.96
C PRO A 267 -10.65 -4.05 10.49
N GLY A 268 -10.21 -2.91 9.98
CA GLY A 268 -11.11 -1.89 9.44
C GLY A 268 -11.73 -2.25 8.11
N GLY A 269 -11.09 -3.15 7.35
CA GLY A 269 -11.55 -3.64 6.07
C GLY A 269 -10.64 -3.29 4.89
N ASN A 270 -9.57 -2.53 5.07
CA ASN A 270 -8.67 -2.25 3.97
C ASN A 270 -7.79 -3.48 3.66
N ARG A 271 -7.59 -3.77 2.38
CA ARG A 271 -6.67 -4.83 1.95
C ARG A 271 -5.24 -4.35 2.06
N ILE A 272 -4.40 -5.19 2.65
CA ILE A 272 -2.96 -4.96 2.76
C ILE A 272 -2.24 -6.06 1.98
N GLU A 273 -1.39 -5.65 1.07
CA GLU A 273 -0.45 -6.54 0.41
C GLU A 273 0.88 -6.56 1.15
N LEU A 274 1.40 -7.75 1.37
CA LEU A 274 2.75 -7.96 1.89
C LEU A 274 3.63 -8.44 0.73
N PHE A 275 4.62 -7.63 0.39
CA PHE A 275 5.47 -7.81 -0.78
C PHE A 275 6.81 -8.40 -0.33
N GLY A 276 7.09 -9.66 -0.67
CA GLY A 276 8.21 -10.42 -0.12
C GLY A 276 9.56 -9.98 -0.63
N ASP A 277 9.67 -9.77 -1.94
CA ASP A 277 10.89 -9.32 -2.60
C ASP A 277 10.60 -8.08 -3.48
N SER A 278 11.63 -7.50 -4.07
CA SER A 278 11.45 -6.34 -4.96
C SER A 278 11.00 -6.72 -6.37
N GLY A 279 10.83 -8.02 -6.65
CA GLY A 279 10.74 -8.47 -8.02
C GLY A 279 12.03 -8.09 -8.79
N TYR A 280 11.87 -7.63 -10.02
CA TYR A 280 12.99 -7.03 -10.75
C TYR A 280 13.00 -5.50 -10.63
N LEU A 281 14.16 -4.88 -10.88
CA LEU A 281 14.33 -3.43 -10.88
C LEU A 281 14.62 -2.94 -12.29
N ILE A 282 14.11 -1.77 -12.63
CA ILE A 282 14.24 -1.18 -13.96
C ILE A 282 15.22 -0.02 -13.90
N PHE A 283 16.40 -0.21 -14.50
CA PHE A 283 17.45 0.81 -14.62
C PHE A 283 17.61 1.33 -16.04
N ASP A 284 16.92 0.70 -17.00
CA ASP A 284 16.96 1.11 -18.41
C ASP A 284 16.06 2.33 -18.62
N PRO A 285 16.61 3.50 -19.06
CA PRO A 285 15.81 4.68 -19.31
C PRO A 285 14.84 4.53 -20.50
N ASP A 286 15.15 3.61 -21.41
CA ASP A 286 14.36 3.30 -22.62
C ASP A 286 13.54 2.01 -22.44
N TRP A 287 13.20 1.63 -21.18
CA TRP A 287 12.43 0.44 -20.88
C TRP A 287 11.13 0.39 -21.70
N GLU A 288 10.99 -0.68 -22.48
CA GLU A 288 9.76 -0.97 -23.22
C GLU A 288 8.75 -1.64 -22.26
N PRO A 289 7.54 -1.08 -22.10
CA PRO A 289 6.52 -1.65 -21.23
C PRO A 289 6.16 -3.09 -21.60
N VAL A 290 6.04 -3.97 -20.60
CA VAL A 290 5.56 -5.33 -20.81
C VAL A 290 4.04 -5.32 -20.89
N ILE A 291 3.47 -5.81 -22.00
CA ILE A 291 2.02 -5.85 -22.21
C ILE A 291 1.55 -7.30 -22.20
N TRP A 292 0.81 -7.65 -21.17
CA TRP A 292 0.19 -8.95 -21.00
C TRP A 292 -1.16 -8.98 -21.73
N GLY A 293 -1.27 -9.79 -22.78
CA GLY A 293 -2.47 -9.89 -23.61
C GLY A 293 -2.83 -11.34 -23.94
N GLY A 294 -4.03 -11.57 -24.49
CA GLY A 294 -4.48 -12.88 -24.92
C GLY A 294 -4.44 -13.92 -23.80
N ASP A 295 -3.81 -15.05 -24.04
CA ASP A 295 -3.64 -16.18 -23.13
C ASP A 295 -2.64 -15.94 -21.98
N GLN A 296 -1.91 -14.82 -22.01
CA GLN A 296 -0.94 -14.46 -20.97
C GLN A 296 -1.54 -13.64 -19.81
N LYS A 297 -2.78 -13.18 -19.94
CA LYS A 297 -3.43 -12.32 -18.92
C LYS A 297 -3.47 -12.96 -17.54
N GLU A 298 -3.81 -14.25 -17.47
CA GLU A 298 -3.85 -14.98 -16.20
C GLU A 298 -2.46 -15.10 -15.57
N GLN A 299 -1.43 -15.28 -16.40
CA GLN A 299 -0.04 -15.37 -15.96
C GLN A 299 0.50 -14.05 -15.39
N ALA A 300 -0.01 -12.91 -15.87
CA ALA A 300 0.30 -11.61 -15.32
C ALA A 300 -0.07 -11.54 -13.83
N ILE A 301 -1.24 -12.03 -13.50
CA ILE A 301 -1.78 -11.96 -12.14
C ILE A 301 -1.26 -13.11 -11.27
N ILE A 302 -1.19 -14.33 -11.80
CA ILE A 302 -0.63 -15.48 -11.05
C ILE A 302 0.38 -16.23 -11.93
N TRP A 303 1.63 -16.26 -11.47
CA TRP A 303 2.64 -17.16 -12.00
C TRP A 303 2.62 -18.51 -11.29
N TYR A 304 2.52 -18.52 -9.95
CA TYR A 304 2.28 -19.71 -9.10
C TYR A 304 1.75 -19.31 -7.71
N GLY A 305 1.24 -20.28 -6.94
CA GLY A 305 0.80 -20.09 -5.54
C GLY A 305 -0.71 -20.21 -5.32
N GLY A 306 -1.43 -20.81 -6.26
CA GLY A 306 -2.87 -21.05 -6.17
C GLY A 306 -3.71 -20.01 -6.92
N GLU A 307 -5.02 -20.21 -6.95
CA GLU A 307 -5.97 -19.30 -7.60
C GLU A 307 -6.31 -18.11 -6.68
N LEU A 308 -6.54 -16.94 -7.28
CA LEU A 308 -7.09 -15.81 -6.56
C LEU A 308 -8.58 -15.97 -6.33
N PRO A 309 -9.10 -15.65 -5.14
CA PRO A 309 -10.52 -15.66 -4.88
C PRO A 309 -11.22 -14.56 -5.69
N GLY A 310 -12.51 -14.71 -5.96
CA GLY A 310 -13.32 -13.68 -6.64
C GLY A 310 -13.33 -12.33 -5.91
N THR A 311 -13.11 -12.34 -4.59
CA THR A 311 -12.96 -11.11 -3.80
C THR A 311 -11.78 -10.26 -4.26
N TYR A 312 -10.68 -10.86 -4.71
CA TYR A 312 -9.51 -10.13 -5.19
C TYR A 312 -9.87 -9.10 -6.27
N PHE A 313 -10.74 -9.45 -7.19
CA PHE A 313 -11.12 -8.60 -8.33
C PHE A 313 -12.26 -7.61 -8.02
N ARG A 314 -13.05 -7.86 -6.97
CA ARG A 314 -14.31 -7.17 -6.71
C ARG A 314 -14.35 -6.42 -5.40
N TYR A 315 -13.56 -6.84 -4.42
CA TYR A 315 -13.48 -6.19 -3.12
C TYR A 315 -12.51 -5.01 -3.18
N GLY A 316 -12.96 -3.88 -2.68
CA GLY A 316 -12.19 -2.65 -2.47
C GLY A 316 -12.90 -1.75 -1.48
N THR A 317 -12.21 -0.71 -0.99
CA THR A 317 -12.75 0.24 -0.01
C THR A 317 -12.77 1.67 -0.55
N PRO A 318 -13.85 2.47 -0.27
CA PRO A 318 -15.03 2.05 0.48
C PRO A 318 -15.76 0.90 -0.22
N ARG A 319 -16.50 0.12 0.57
CA ARG A 319 -17.25 -1.02 0.02
C ARG A 319 -18.45 -0.54 -0.77
N VAL A 320 -18.67 -1.16 -1.93
CA VAL A 320 -19.91 -1.01 -2.71
C VAL A 320 -20.71 -2.31 -2.66
N LYS A 321 -22.01 -2.23 -2.93
CA LYS A 321 -22.87 -3.40 -2.93
C LYS A 321 -22.43 -4.37 -4.03
N ASP A 322 -22.03 -5.57 -3.64
CA ASP A 322 -21.74 -6.66 -4.55
C ASP A 322 -23.01 -7.49 -4.83
N PRO A 323 -23.41 -7.72 -6.09
CA PRO A 323 -24.55 -8.58 -6.43
C PRO A 323 -24.31 -10.06 -6.09
N VAL A 324 -23.06 -10.49 -5.88
CA VAL A 324 -22.72 -11.87 -5.48
C VAL A 324 -22.59 -11.93 -3.96
N ASP A 325 -23.69 -12.23 -3.28
CA ASP A 325 -23.77 -12.25 -1.81
C ASP A 325 -22.79 -13.21 -1.10
N ASP A 326 -22.33 -14.25 -1.78
CA ASP A 326 -21.42 -15.26 -1.23
C ASP A 326 -20.04 -14.69 -0.83
N LEU A 327 -19.62 -13.57 -1.43
CA LEU A 327 -18.37 -12.90 -1.07
C LEU A 327 -18.45 -12.18 0.28
N ASN A 328 -19.65 -11.93 0.80
CA ASN A 328 -19.83 -11.32 2.12
C ASN A 328 -19.56 -12.28 3.28
N VAL A 329 -19.50 -13.58 3.05
CA VAL A 329 -19.30 -14.59 4.09
C VAL A 329 -17.86 -14.64 4.56
N TYR A 330 -16.91 -14.40 3.66
CA TYR A 330 -15.47 -14.47 3.98
C TYR A 330 -14.90 -13.15 4.54
N TYR A 331 -15.48 -12.01 4.18
CA TYR A 331 -14.92 -10.70 4.46
C TYR A 331 -16.00 -9.72 4.96
N ASN A 332 -16.58 -10.04 6.10
CA ASN A 332 -17.30 -9.05 6.90
C ASN A 332 -16.47 -8.76 8.16
N PRO A 333 -15.42 -7.91 8.06
CA PRO A 333 -14.57 -7.57 9.20
C PRO A 333 -15.38 -6.98 10.37
N ILE A 334 -16.55 -6.35 10.07
CA ILE A 334 -17.46 -5.81 11.08
C ILE A 334 -18.25 -6.92 11.80
N LYS A 335 -18.48 -8.08 11.16
CA LYS A 335 -19.16 -9.23 11.81
C LYS A 335 -18.21 -10.21 12.47
N THR A 336 -17.00 -10.32 12.01
CA THR A 336 -15.90 -10.86 12.77
C THR A 336 -15.34 -9.72 13.61
N SER A 337 -16.14 -9.26 14.61
CA SER A 337 -15.51 -8.45 15.61
C SER A 337 -14.34 -9.26 16.15
N LEU A 338 -13.20 -8.64 16.28
CA LEU A 338 -12.02 -9.25 16.91
C LEU A 338 -12.35 -9.86 18.30
N LYS A 339 -13.48 -9.46 18.90
CA LYS A 339 -14.10 -10.10 20.07
C LYS A 339 -14.79 -11.43 19.77
N ASP A 340 -15.21 -11.71 18.54
CA ASP A 340 -15.85 -12.98 18.15
C ASP A 340 -14.86 -13.93 17.45
N ALA A 341 -13.85 -13.41 16.78
CA ALA A 341 -12.57 -14.07 16.54
C ALA A 341 -11.79 -14.20 17.87
N GLY A 342 -12.46 -13.97 18.87
CA GLY A 342 -12.51 -14.09 20.32
C GLY A 342 -11.23 -14.07 21.07
N GLN A 343 -10.13 -13.92 20.45
CA GLN A 343 -8.84 -14.12 21.10
C GLN A 343 -7.67 -13.73 20.20
N MET A 344 -7.99 -13.30 18.99
CA MET A 344 -7.01 -13.09 17.95
C MET A 344 -6.05 -11.94 18.23
N TYR A 345 -6.55 -10.91 18.87
CA TYR A 345 -5.77 -9.73 19.26
C TYR A 345 -5.79 -9.48 20.78
N ASP A 346 -6.45 -10.35 21.56
CA ASP A 346 -6.22 -10.40 23.00
C ASP A 346 -4.83 -11.03 23.26
N ILE A 347 -3.81 -10.36 22.76
CA ILE A 347 -2.49 -10.41 23.34
C ILE A 347 -2.63 -9.63 24.66
N SER A 348 -3.58 -10.11 25.50
CA SER A 348 -3.70 -9.66 26.87
C SER A 348 -2.36 -9.86 27.54
N GLU A 349 -2.08 -9.07 28.57
CA GLU A 349 -0.91 -9.23 29.44
C GLU A 349 -0.61 -10.69 29.84
N LYS A 350 -1.58 -11.59 29.69
CA LYS A 350 -1.47 -13.02 29.99
C LYS A 350 -0.70 -13.77 28.90
N HIS A 351 -0.94 -13.49 27.61
CA HIS A 351 -0.19 -14.08 26.49
C HIS A 351 1.23 -13.51 26.39
N GLU A 352 1.38 -12.23 26.66
CA GLU A 352 2.70 -11.61 26.76
C GLU A 352 3.54 -12.28 27.86
N LYS A 353 2.96 -12.55 29.00
CA LYS A 353 3.63 -13.30 30.10
C LYS A 353 3.94 -14.75 29.75
N ASP A 354 3.12 -15.41 28.95
CA ASP A 354 3.35 -16.79 28.53
C ASP A 354 4.39 -16.90 27.39
N MET A 355 4.45 -15.95 26.47
CA MET A 355 5.52 -15.89 25.47
C MET A 355 6.89 -15.62 26.10
N TYR A 356 6.98 -14.77 27.12
CA TYR A 356 8.23 -14.54 27.87
C TYR A 356 8.62 -15.67 28.80
N ARG A 357 7.72 -16.57 29.21
CA ARG A 357 8.04 -17.76 29.98
C ARG A 357 8.88 -18.79 29.24
N VAL A 358 8.81 -18.87 27.94
CA VAL A 358 9.61 -19.77 27.09
C VAL A 358 11.06 -19.29 26.96
N GLN A 359 11.36 -18.02 27.22
CA GLN A 359 12.70 -17.44 27.10
C GLN A 359 13.56 -17.55 28.38
N ASN A 360 13.02 -18.01 29.51
CA ASN A 360 13.78 -18.24 30.69
C ASN A 360 14.28 -19.71 30.79
N PHE A 361 15.04 -20.16 29.79
CA PHE A 361 15.95 -21.26 30.01
C PHE A 361 17.08 -20.77 30.92
N SER A 362 16.93 -20.98 32.21
CA SER A 362 18.07 -20.95 33.14
C SER A 362 19.02 -22.08 32.72
N VAL A 363 20.14 -21.72 32.16
CA VAL A 363 21.29 -22.63 32.12
C VAL A 363 21.83 -22.67 33.55
N ASP A 364 21.29 -23.51 34.37
CA ASP A 364 21.93 -23.90 35.61
C ASP A 364 23.18 -24.70 35.24
N LYS A 365 24.32 -24.23 35.76
CA LYS A 365 25.66 -24.78 35.63
C LYS A 365 25.80 -26.17 36.21
#